data_58c804426030286101979797c8079ff5
#
_entry.id   58c804426030286101979797c8079ff5
#
_cell.length_a   1.000
_cell.length_b   1.000
_cell.length_c   1.000
_cell.angle_alpha   90.00
_cell.angle_beta   90.00
_cell.angle_gamma   90.00
#
_symmetry.space_group_name_H-M   'P 1'
#
loop_
_entity.id
_entity.type
_entity.pdbx_description
1 polymer ?
#
loop_
_entity_poly.entity_id
_entity_poly.type
_entity_poly.pdbx_seq_one_letter_code
_entity_poly.pdbx_strand_id
1 'polypeptide(L)'
;MPRRSSRRTGITWAEASDNVLTAARSRAAGGMNVYYIGYNMDMAIEYIEACALWARVFNAAVSEIEPGEELFEQDGDRVIKTYTIRFESGFRIVALSSRPANLRGKQGVVVIDEAAFHSDLDELLKAALALLIWGGRVHVISTHNGDQNPFNVLINDIRAGRRAGKVHRVDFREAVADGLYRRVCLRRRIDWTAEGETQWVADVYKFYGEAANEELDVSPSQGSGAWLSQSLIEARSID
;
A
#
# COMPACT_ATOMS: atom_id res chain seq x y z
N MET A 1 8.55 0.30 5.33
CA MET A 1 9.37 0.52 4.12
C MET A 1 8.44 1.03 3.03
N PRO A 2 8.67 2.20 2.42
CA PRO A 2 7.86 2.62 1.29
C PRO A 2 8.10 1.70 0.09
N ARG A 3 7.02 1.17 -0.46
CA ARG A 3 7.02 0.34 -1.67
C ARG A 3 6.34 1.13 -2.77
N ARG A 4 7.02 1.32 -3.88
CA ARG A 4 6.45 1.88 -5.12
C ARG A 4 6.02 0.72 -5.99
N SER A 5 4.83 0.74 -6.49
CA SER A 5 4.35 -0.31 -7.36
C SER A 5 3.50 0.28 -8.47
N SER A 6 3.59 -0.31 -9.64
CA SER A 6 2.58 -0.15 -10.65
C SER A 6 1.25 -0.71 -10.15
N ARG A 7 0.15 -0.16 -10.62
CA ARG A 7 -1.19 -0.66 -10.27
C ARG A 7 -1.34 -2.13 -10.58
N ARG A 8 -1.98 -2.86 -9.65
CA ARG A 8 -2.37 -4.27 -9.77
C ARG A 8 -1.23 -5.26 -10.04
N THR A 9 0.00 -4.94 -9.62
CA THR A 9 1.13 -5.88 -9.69
C THR A 9 1.14 -6.91 -8.56
N GLY A 10 0.16 -6.85 -7.64
CA GLY A 10 -0.02 -7.84 -6.58
C GLY A 10 0.74 -7.53 -5.29
N ILE A 11 1.26 -6.30 -5.09
CA ILE A 11 2.01 -5.95 -3.88
C ILE A 11 1.13 -6.02 -2.63
N THR A 12 -0.09 -5.47 -2.67
CA THR A 12 -1.05 -5.57 -1.57
C THR A 12 -1.38 -7.03 -1.23
N TRP A 13 -1.48 -7.88 -2.24
CA TRP A 13 -1.66 -9.32 -2.07
C TRP A 13 -0.47 -10.00 -1.39
N ALA A 14 0.76 -9.65 -1.80
CA ALA A 14 1.98 -10.15 -1.17
C ALA A 14 2.14 -9.62 0.27
N GLU A 15 1.76 -8.37 0.50
CA GLU A 15 1.73 -7.75 1.82
C GLU A 15 0.75 -8.47 2.76
N ALA A 16 -0.45 -8.82 2.26
CA ALA A 16 -1.41 -9.61 3.02
C ALA A 16 -0.83 -10.97 3.45
N SER A 17 -0.09 -11.64 2.55
CA SER A 17 0.61 -12.89 2.84
C SER A 17 1.63 -12.76 3.98
N ASP A 18 2.54 -11.77 3.90
CA ASP A 18 3.55 -11.52 4.93
C ASP A 18 2.93 -11.14 6.28
N ASN A 19 1.86 -10.35 6.23
CA ASN A 19 1.16 -9.89 7.41
C ASN A 19 0.39 -11.01 8.12
N VAL A 20 -0.16 -11.97 7.39
CA VAL A 20 -0.74 -13.19 7.98
C VAL A 20 0.34 -14.00 8.71
N LEU A 21 1.49 -14.24 8.06
CA LEU A 21 2.61 -14.91 8.70
C LEU A 21 3.12 -14.15 9.92
N THR A 22 3.15 -12.82 9.87
CA THR A 22 3.55 -11.99 11.01
C THR A 22 2.57 -12.10 12.17
N ALA A 23 1.27 -12.00 11.92
CA ALA A 23 0.26 -12.09 12.98
C ALA A 23 0.09 -13.53 13.52
N ALA A 24 0.32 -14.55 12.71
CA ALA A 24 0.22 -15.93 13.15
C ALA A 24 1.39 -16.41 14.03
N ARG A 25 2.55 -15.72 13.98
CA ARG A 25 3.73 -16.08 14.79
C ARG A 25 3.53 -15.75 16.26
N SER A 26 4.17 -16.56 17.14
CA SER A 26 4.30 -16.19 18.56
C SER A 26 5.13 -14.91 18.74
N ARG A 27 4.99 -14.26 19.88
CA ARG A 27 5.81 -13.08 20.24
C ARG A 27 7.31 -13.37 20.18
N ALA A 28 7.74 -14.54 20.65
CA ALA A 28 9.14 -14.98 20.64
C ALA A 28 9.68 -15.14 19.21
N ALA A 29 8.82 -15.48 18.25
CA ALA A 29 9.15 -15.58 16.83
C ALA A 29 8.98 -14.26 16.05
N GLY A 30 8.81 -13.13 16.75
CA GLY A 30 8.63 -11.80 16.13
C GLY A 30 7.21 -11.52 15.67
N GLY A 31 6.22 -12.24 16.20
CA GLY A 31 4.80 -11.95 15.95
C GLY A 31 4.37 -10.60 16.50
N MET A 32 3.48 -9.93 15.81
CA MET A 32 2.91 -8.64 16.21
C MET A 32 1.58 -8.36 15.52
N ASN A 33 0.84 -7.38 16.06
CA ASN A 33 -0.37 -6.90 15.42
C ASN A 33 -0.07 -6.23 14.07
N VAL A 34 -1.04 -6.25 13.19
CA VAL A 34 -0.97 -5.58 11.88
C VAL A 34 -2.17 -4.65 11.75
N TYR A 35 -1.91 -3.43 11.31
CA TYR A 35 -2.89 -2.39 11.07
C TYR A 35 -2.80 -1.96 9.61
N TYR A 36 -3.84 -2.23 8.84
CA TYR A 36 -3.95 -1.86 7.44
C TYR A 36 -4.82 -0.63 7.29
N ILE A 37 -4.36 0.33 6.53
CA ILE A 37 -5.08 1.57 6.20
C ILE A 37 -5.18 1.64 4.69
N GLY A 38 -6.38 1.37 4.16
CA GLY A 38 -6.71 1.56 2.76
C GLY A 38 -7.27 2.96 2.49
N TYR A 39 -7.22 3.37 1.24
CA TYR A 39 -7.81 4.64 0.81
C TYR A 39 -9.32 4.72 1.05
N ASN A 40 -10.02 3.60 0.92
CA ASN A 40 -11.47 3.50 1.16
C ASN A 40 -11.85 2.17 1.82
N MET A 41 -13.12 2.03 2.16
CA MET A 41 -13.66 0.86 2.84
C MET A 41 -13.57 -0.41 1.97
N ASP A 42 -13.81 -0.31 0.67
CA ASP A 42 -13.79 -1.47 -0.24
C ASP A 42 -12.39 -2.10 -0.28
N MET A 43 -11.33 -1.28 -0.31
CA MET A 43 -9.95 -1.75 -0.19
C MET A 43 -9.66 -2.43 1.14
N ALA A 44 -10.24 -1.91 2.23
CA ALA A 44 -10.10 -2.52 3.54
C ALA A 44 -10.74 -3.91 3.59
N ILE A 45 -11.91 -4.08 2.98
CA ILE A 45 -12.61 -5.37 2.87
C ILE A 45 -11.79 -6.33 2.00
N GLU A 46 -11.36 -5.90 0.81
CA GLU A 46 -10.56 -6.71 -0.12
C GLU A 46 -9.25 -7.21 0.54
N TYR A 47 -8.59 -6.34 1.30
CA TYR A 47 -7.38 -6.71 2.02
C TYR A 47 -7.64 -7.78 3.09
N ILE A 48 -8.71 -7.65 3.88
CA ILE A 48 -9.07 -8.64 4.90
C ILE A 48 -9.48 -9.98 4.26
N GLU A 49 -10.18 -9.96 3.14
CA GLU A 49 -10.49 -11.17 2.36
C GLU A 49 -9.22 -11.86 1.85
N ALA A 50 -8.25 -11.08 1.37
CA ALA A 50 -6.94 -11.60 0.97
C ALA A 50 -6.20 -12.22 2.16
N CYS A 51 -6.19 -11.58 3.33
CA CYS A 51 -5.61 -12.12 4.55
C CYS A 51 -6.32 -13.42 4.99
N ALA A 52 -7.65 -13.47 4.93
CA ALA A 52 -8.40 -14.67 5.27
C ALA A 52 -8.12 -15.84 4.32
N LEU A 53 -7.91 -15.56 3.03
CA LEU A 53 -7.48 -16.57 2.07
C LEU A 53 -6.07 -17.07 2.37
N TRP A 54 -5.11 -16.19 2.62
CA TRP A 54 -3.74 -16.57 2.96
C TRP A 54 -3.66 -17.35 4.28
N ALA A 55 -4.46 -16.97 5.28
CA ALA A 55 -4.55 -17.71 6.52
C ALA A 55 -4.98 -19.18 6.28
N ARG A 56 -5.94 -19.40 5.38
CA ARG A 56 -6.35 -20.76 4.97
C ARG A 56 -5.24 -21.50 4.22
N VAL A 57 -4.57 -20.81 3.27
CA VAL A 57 -3.47 -21.40 2.47
C VAL A 57 -2.32 -21.84 3.39
N PHE A 58 -1.99 -21.05 4.40
CA PHE A 58 -0.93 -21.38 5.36
C PHE A 58 -1.39 -22.30 6.49
N ASN A 59 -2.66 -22.70 6.50
CA ASN A 59 -3.26 -23.42 7.61
C ASN A 59 -2.99 -22.74 8.97
N ALA A 60 -3.01 -21.39 8.95
CA ALA A 60 -2.79 -20.59 10.13
C ALA A 60 -4.00 -20.70 11.05
N ALA A 61 -3.74 -20.91 12.33
CA ALA A 61 -4.77 -20.99 13.34
C ALA A 61 -5.38 -19.59 13.57
N VAL A 62 -6.61 -19.43 13.10
CA VAL A 62 -7.41 -18.22 13.23
C VAL A 62 -8.51 -18.49 14.25
N SER A 63 -8.52 -17.73 15.35
CA SER A 63 -9.53 -17.87 16.39
C SER A 63 -10.85 -17.20 16.00
N GLU A 64 -10.80 -16.09 15.23
CA GLU A 64 -11.99 -15.33 14.91
C GLU A 64 -11.80 -14.39 13.71
N ILE A 65 -12.85 -14.24 12.88
CA ILE A 65 -12.95 -13.21 11.83
C ILE A 65 -14.21 -12.42 12.12
N GLU A 66 -14.05 -11.19 12.58
CA GLU A 66 -15.18 -10.33 12.97
C GLU A 66 -15.23 -9.04 12.15
N PRO A 67 -16.42 -8.66 11.67
CA PRO A 67 -16.70 -7.25 11.41
C PRO A 67 -16.79 -6.54 12.76
N GLY A 68 -16.01 -5.51 12.98
CA GLY A 68 -16.00 -4.72 14.21
C GLY A 68 -16.48 -3.31 13.98
N GLU A 69 -17.04 -2.71 15.02
CA GLU A 69 -17.39 -1.30 15.06
C GLU A 69 -16.58 -0.64 16.18
N GLU A 70 -15.74 0.32 15.86
CA GLU A 70 -15.09 1.16 16.88
C GLU A 70 -15.84 2.51 16.96
N LEU A 71 -16.34 2.83 18.16
CA LEU A 71 -16.91 4.13 18.48
C LEU A 71 -15.80 5.08 18.91
N PHE A 72 -15.66 6.21 18.24
CA PHE A 72 -14.78 7.30 18.68
C PHE A 72 -15.64 8.44 19.24
N GLU A 73 -15.50 8.70 20.55
CA GLU A 73 -16.27 9.71 21.30
C GLU A 73 -16.11 11.17 20.82
N GLN A 74 -15.14 11.48 19.98
CA GLN A 74 -14.84 12.86 19.56
C GLN A 74 -15.58 13.36 18.31
N ASP A 75 -16.37 12.54 17.65
CA ASP A 75 -16.92 12.91 16.31
C ASP A 75 -18.45 12.65 16.19
N GLY A 76 -19.18 12.70 17.28
CA GLY A 76 -20.64 12.51 17.32
C GLY A 76 -21.06 11.25 16.54
N ASP A 77 -21.86 10.40 17.06
CA ASP A 77 -22.59 9.22 16.52
C ASP A 77 -22.11 8.56 15.18
N ARG A 78 -20.86 8.71 14.75
CA ARG A 78 -20.32 8.04 13.58
C ARG A 78 -19.64 6.73 13.96
N VAL A 79 -20.31 5.64 13.67
CA VAL A 79 -19.76 4.28 13.75
C VAL A 79 -18.69 4.10 12.67
N ILE A 80 -17.45 3.81 13.07
CA ILE A 80 -16.37 3.47 12.15
C ILE A 80 -16.31 1.95 12.07
N LYS A 81 -16.60 1.40 10.90
CA LYS A 81 -16.50 -0.04 10.66
C LYS A 81 -15.02 -0.44 10.59
N THR A 82 -14.64 -1.43 11.37
CA THR A 82 -13.35 -2.10 11.32
C THR A 82 -13.54 -3.56 10.95
N TYR A 83 -12.54 -4.15 10.30
CA TYR A 83 -12.52 -5.59 10.02
C TYR A 83 -11.31 -6.20 10.69
N THR A 84 -11.52 -7.25 11.47
CA THR A 84 -10.48 -7.85 12.30
C THR A 84 -10.39 -9.36 12.08
N ILE A 85 -9.15 -9.85 11.90
CA ILE A 85 -8.82 -11.28 11.98
C ILE A 85 -7.98 -11.48 13.23
N ARG A 86 -8.40 -12.38 14.14
CA ARG A 86 -7.67 -12.74 15.34
C ARG A 86 -6.99 -14.10 15.17
N PHE A 87 -5.76 -14.20 15.60
CA PHE A 87 -4.97 -15.41 15.52
C PHE A 87 -4.78 -16.02 16.92
N GLU A 88 -4.59 -17.33 16.99
CA GLU A 88 -4.30 -18.05 18.25
C GLU A 88 -2.99 -17.59 18.91
N SER A 89 -2.10 -16.97 18.15
CA SER A 89 -0.90 -16.28 18.66
C SER A 89 -1.19 -15.15 19.66
N GLY A 90 -2.47 -14.70 19.74
CA GLY A 90 -2.92 -13.51 20.47
C GLY A 90 -2.79 -12.22 19.67
N PHE A 91 -2.20 -12.23 18.47
CA PHE A 91 -2.11 -11.08 17.58
C PHE A 91 -3.30 -11.01 16.62
N ARG A 92 -3.44 -9.87 15.96
CA ARG A 92 -4.57 -9.60 15.05
C ARG A 92 -4.14 -8.77 13.85
N ILE A 93 -4.91 -8.90 12.77
CA ILE A 93 -4.89 -7.99 11.63
C ILE A 93 -6.15 -7.15 11.70
N VAL A 94 -6.01 -5.82 11.64
CA VAL A 94 -7.14 -4.88 11.71
C VAL A 94 -7.06 -3.95 10.52
N ALA A 95 -8.13 -3.86 9.74
CA ALA A 95 -8.29 -2.82 8.74
C ALA A 95 -8.98 -1.61 9.36
N LEU A 96 -8.35 -0.44 9.25
CA LEU A 96 -8.74 0.82 9.85
C LEU A 96 -9.09 1.85 8.77
N SER A 97 -9.90 2.84 9.11
CA SER A 97 -10.07 4.02 8.26
C SER A 97 -8.81 4.91 8.29
N SER A 98 -8.63 5.76 7.26
CA SER A 98 -7.45 6.62 7.06
C SER A 98 -7.39 7.84 8.01
N ARG A 99 -7.72 7.64 9.29
CA ARG A 99 -7.65 8.69 10.32
C ARG A 99 -6.40 8.51 11.18
N PRO A 100 -5.53 9.53 11.33
CA PRO A 100 -4.32 9.45 12.16
C PRO A 100 -4.60 9.04 13.60
N ALA A 101 -5.75 9.44 14.16
CA ALA A 101 -6.17 9.08 15.52
C ALA A 101 -6.27 7.56 15.73
N ASN A 102 -6.60 6.79 14.68
CA ASN A 102 -6.74 5.35 14.76
C ASN A 102 -5.43 4.61 15.03
N LEU A 103 -4.28 5.24 14.79
CA LEU A 103 -2.95 4.67 15.03
C LEU A 103 -2.40 4.99 16.42
N ARG A 104 -2.95 6.00 17.12
CA ARG A 104 -2.43 6.41 18.43
C ARG A 104 -2.58 5.27 19.44
N GLY A 105 -1.50 4.99 20.17
CA GLY A 105 -1.45 3.94 21.18
C GLY A 105 -1.38 2.50 20.65
N LYS A 106 -1.33 2.29 19.34
CA LYS A 106 -1.17 0.97 18.74
C LYS A 106 0.31 0.59 18.64
N GLN A 107 0.58 -0.74 18.55
CA GLN A 107 1.92 -1.31 18.45
C GLN A 107 1.91 -2.44 17.43
N GLY A 108 2.88 -2.48 16.50
CA GLY A 108 2.98 -3.53 15.51
C GLY A 108 3.40 -3.05 14.12
N VAL A 109 2.89 -3.70 13.09
CA VAL A 109 3.08 -3.33 11.69
C VAL A 109 1.94 -2.41 11.26
N VAL A 110 2.27 -1.31 10.59
CA VAL A 110 1.30 -0.44 9.91
C VAL A 110 1.53 -0.53 8.42
N VAL A 111 0.48 -0.78 7.66
CA VAL A 111 0.47 -0.71 6.20
C VAL A 111 -0.42 0.44 5.79
N ILE A 112 0.12 1.40 5.06
CA ILE A 112 -0.64 2.49 4.43
C ILE A 112 -0.63 2.21 2.93
N ASP A 113 -1.78 1.82 2.40
CA ASP A 113 -1.95 1.48 0.99
C ASP A 113 -2.60 2.63 0.24
N GLU A 114 -2.26 2.79 -1.04
CA GLU A 114 -2.60 3.93 -1.88
C GLU A 114 -2.26 5.28 -1.20
N ALA A 115 -1.08 5.32 -0.59
CA ALA A 115 -0.64 6.40 0.29
C ALA A 115 -0.70 7.79 -0.37
N ALA A 116 -0.35 7.91 -1.66
CA ALA A 116 -0.36 9.18 -2.38
C ALA A 116 -1.75 9.80 -2.53
N PHE A 117 -2.81 9.04 -2.28
CA PHE A 117 -4.20 9.49 -2.46
C PHE A 117 -4.90 9.86 -1.14
N HIS A 118 -4.27 9.63 0.02
CA HIS A 118 -4.83 10.07 1.30
C HIS A 118 -4.72 11.58 1.47
N SER A 119 -5.82 12.22 1.90
CA SER A 119 -5.89 13.68 2.07
C SER A 119 -4.92 14.22 3.12
N ASP A 120 -4.68 13.46 4.20
CA ASP A 120 -3.84 13.85 5.34
C ASP A 120 -2.64 12.91 5.52
N LEU A 121 -1.94 12.61 4.42
CA LEU A 121 -0.84 11.65 4.45
C LEU A 121 0.27 12.02 5.44
N ASP A 122 0.61 13.31 5.57
CA ASP A 122 1.65 13.76 6.48
C ASP A 122 1.31 13.46 7.95
N GLU A 123 0.09 13.72 8.38
CA GLU A 123 -0.35 13.42 9.74
C GLU A 123 -0.48 11.90 9.97
N LEU A 124 -0.91 11.17 8.94
CA LEU A 124 -0.96 9.71 8.99
C LEU A 124 0.44 9.10 9.13
N LEU A 125 1.41 9.60 8.38
CA LEU A 125 2.82 9.19 8.48
C LEU A 125 3.40 9.53 9.85
N LYS A 126 3.15 10.72 10.41
CA LYS A 126 3.59 11.08 11.76
C LYS A 126 3.06 10.11 12.80
N ALA A 127 1.76 9.77 12.73
CA ALA A 127 1.16 8.82 13.65
C ALA A 127 1.73 7.40 13.49
N ALA A 128 1.95 6.94 12.25
CA ALA A 128 2.52 5.64 11.96
C ALA A 128 3.99 5.54 12.40
N LEU A 129 4.81 6.56 12.16
CA LEU A 129 6.23 6.56 12.51
C LEU A 129 6.47 6.51 14.02
N ALA A 130 5.53 6.96 14.85
CA ALA A 130 5.61 6.82 16.29
C ALA A 130 5.66 5.35 16.75
N LEU A 131 5.12 4.41 15.98
CA LEU A 131 5.16 2.99 16.30
C LEU A 131 6.58 2.40 16.18
N LEU A 132 7.46 3.02 15.39
CA LEU A 132 8.85 2.57 15.20
C LEU A 132 9.65 2.60 16.52
N ILE A 133 9.34 3.51 17.44
CA ILE A 133 10.02 3.67 18.74
C ILE A 133 10.00 2.35 19.53
N TRP A 134 8.93 1.59 19.40
CA TRP A 134 8.74 0.32 20.12
C TRP A 134 8.96 -0.92 19.24
N GLY A 135 9.74 -0.78 18.17
CA GLY A 135 10.07 -1.89 17.28
C GLY A 135 8.99 -2.24 16.26
N GLY A 136 8.00 -1.38 16.07
CA GLY A 136 7.01 -1.51 15.01
C GLY A 136 7.62 -1.35 13.61
N ARG A 137 6.85 -1.65 12.58
CA ARG A 137 7.24 -1.50 11.18
C ARG A 137 6.19 -0.67 10.44
N VAL A 138 6.63 0.16 9.49
CA VAL A 138 5.73 0.95 8.66
C VAL A 138 6.01 0.64 7.19
N HIS A 139 5.00 0.17 6.50
CA HIS A 139 5.01 -0.10 5.07
C HIS A 139 4.09 0.91 4.38
N VAL A 140 4.60 1.62 3.40
CA VAL A 140 3.85 2.64 2.65
C VAL A 140 3.87 2.22 1.20
N ILE A 141 2.69 1.97 0.63
CA ILE A 141 2.50 1.44 -0.72
C ILE A 141 1.69 2.44 -1.52
N SER A 142 2.14 2.78 -2.72
CA SER A 142 1.34 3.59 -3.66
C SER A 142 1.95 3.60 -5.06
N THR A 143 1.17 3.99 -6.06
CA THR A 143 1.65 4.65 -7.26
C THR A 143 1.97 6.12 -6.92
N HIS A 144 2.47 6.90 -7.88
CA HIS A 144 2.66 8.33 -7.69
C HIS A 144 1.35 9.10 -7.93
N ASN A 145 1.31 10.31 -7.39
CA ASN A 145 0.26 11.31 -7.65
C ASN A 145 0.93 12.70 -7.60
N GLY A 146 1.78 12.96 -8.60
CA GLY A 146 2.57 14.16 -8.71
C GLY A 146 3.89 14.15 -7.93
N ASP A 147 4.83 14.98 -8.38
CA ASP A 147 6.18 15.09 -7.81
C ASP A 147 6.21 15.77 -6.43
N GLN A 148 5.27 16.68 -6.15
CA GLN A 148 5.13 17.41 -4.87
C GLN A 148 4.31 16.65 -3.82
N ASN A 149 3.78 15.48 -4.18
CA ASN A 149 2.99 14.68 -3.24
C ASN A 149 3.84 14.22 -2.05
N PRO A 150 3.32 14.26 -0.79
CA PRO A 150 4.06 13.82 0.40
C PRO A 150 4.65 12.41 0.29
N PHE A 151 4.01 11.50 -0.46
CA PHE A 151 4.57 10.18 -0.74
C PHE A 151 5.86 10.25 -1.55
N ASN A 152 5.92 11.11 -2.59
CA ASN A 152 7.13 11.30 -3.39
C ASN A 152 8.22 12.02 -2.57
N VAL A 153 7.86 13.00 -1.76
CA VAL A 153 8.77 13.67 -0.82
C VAL A 153 9.39 12.66 0.15
N LEU A 154 8.59 11.78 0.75
CA LEU A 154 9.07 10.69 1.61
C LEU A 154 10.11 9.81 0.91
N ILE A 155 9.85 9.41 -0.34
CA ILE A 155 10.76 8.59 -1.14
C ILE A 155 12.08 9.31 -1.38
N ASN A 156 12.03 10.59 -1.77
CA ASN A 156 13.20 11.41 -2.04
C ASN A 156 14.02 11.66 -0.78
N ASP A 157 13.39 11.84 0.38
CA ASP A 157 14.06 11.96 1.67
C ASP A 157 14.84 10.69 2.04
N ILE A 158 14.22 9.52 1.83
CA ILE A 158 14.88 8.24 2.09
C ILE A 158 16.05 8.02 1.13
N ARG A 159 15.89 8.33 -0.15
CA ARG A 159 16.96 8.20 -1.15
C ARG A 159 18.13 9.12 -0.88
N ALA A 160 17.85 10.32 -0.40
CA ALA A 160 18.86 11.31 -0.03
C ALA A 160 19.48 11.06 1.37
N GLY A 161 19.08 10.02 2.08
CA GLY A 161 19.57 9.71 3.42
C GLY A 161 19.05 10.63 4.53
N ARG A 162 18.14 11.55 4.22
CA ARG A 162 17.53 12.46 5.23
C ARG A 162 16.54 11.72 6.14
N ARG A 163 16.04 10.57 5.72
CA ARG A 163 15.12 9.73 6.48
C ARG A 163 15.51 8.26 6.40
N ALA A 164 15.48 7.55 7.52
CA ALA A 164 15.76 6.13 7.54
C ALA A 164 14.64 5.34 6.84
N GLY A 165 15.02 4.35 6.02
CA GLY A 165 14.07 3.50 5.32
C GLY A 165 14.69 2.80 4.13
N LYS A 166 13.86 2.00 3.43
CA LYS A 166 14.21 1.39 2.15
C LYS A 166 13.10 1.66 1.16
N VAL A 167 13.45 1.96 -0.07
CA VAL A 167 12.51 2.15 -1.18
C VAL A 167 12.61 0.93 -2.09
N HIS A 168 11.48 0.24 -2.29
CA HIS A 168 11.33 -0.80 -3.29
C HIS A 168 10.49 -0.25 -4.43
N ARG A 169 10.90 -0.50 -5.65
CA ARG A 169 10.18 -0.13 -6.86
C ARG A 169 9.87 -1.39 -7.65
N VAL A 170 8.65 -1.50 -8.11
CA VAL A 170 8.24 -2.53 -9.08
C VAL A 170 7.42 -1.80 -10.13
N ASP A 171 7.92 -1.69 -11.34
CA ASP A 171 7.16 -1.18 -12.45
C ASP A 171 6.39 -2.28 -13.21
N PHE A 172 5.55 -1.86 -14.14
CA PHE A 172 4.73 -2.80 -14.89
C PHE A 172 5.56 -3.76 -15.75
N ARG A 173 6.67 -3.28 -16.35
CA ARG A 173 7.52 -4.12 -17.20
C ARG A 173 8.28 -5.16 -16.37
N GLU A 174 8.77 -4.78 -15.19
CA GLU A 174 9.36 -5.72 -14.22
C GLU A 174 8.34 -6.79 -13.82
N ALA A 175 7.10 -6.38 -13.50
CA ALA A 175 6.05 -7.33 -13.15
C ALA A 175 5.69 -8.27 -14.31
N VAL A 176 5.69 -7.79 -15.56
CA VAL A 176 5.49 -8.63 -16.75
C VAL A 176 6.62 -9.64 -16.90
N ALA A 177 7.88 -9.19 -16.76
CA ALA A 177 9.04 -10.07 -16.81
C ALA A 177 8.98 -11.16 -15.71
N ASP A 178 8.44 -10.83 -14.55
CA ASP A 178 8.20 -11.76 -13.44
C ASP A 178 6.94 -12.64 -13.61
N GLY A 179 6.31 -12.59 -14.78
CA GLY A 179 5.22 -13.49 -15.19
C GLY A 179 3.81 -12.99 -14.89
N LEU A 180 3.60 -11.68 -14.77
CA LEU A 180 2.27 -11.11 -14.54
C LEU A 180 1.29 -11.54 -15.64
N TYR A 181 1.68 -11.46 -16.92
CA TYR A 181 0.79 -11.86 -18.02
C TYR A 181 0.46 -13.36 -17.99
N ARG A 182 1.40 -14.22 -17.61
CA ARG A 182 1.12 -15.66 -17.43
C ARG A 182 0.05 -15.90 -16.38
N ARG A 183 0.05 -15.15 -15.28
CA ARG A 183 -1.01 -15.22 -14.25
C ARG A 183 -2.36 -14.72 -14.77
N VAL A 184 -2.35 -13.67 -15.59
CA VAL A 184 -3.56 -13.18 -16.29
C VAL A 184 -4.12 -14.26 -17.20
N CYS A 185 -3.27 -14.92 -17.98
CA CYS A 185 -3.67 -16.03 -18.86
C CYS A 185 -4.29 -17.18 -18.08
N LEU A 186 -3.64 -17.62 -16.99
CA LEU A 186 -4.16 -18.67 -16.09
C LEU A 186 -5.56 -18.31 -15.56
N ARG A 187 -5.74 -17.07 -15.07
CA ARG A 187 -7.03 -16.63 -14.55
C ARG A 187 -8.12 -16.54 -15.62
N ARG A 188 -7.74 -16.14 -16.84
CA ARG A 188 -8.65 -16.06 -18.01
C ARG A 188 -8.85 -17.39 -18.72
N ARG A 189 -8.09 -18.45 -18.35
CA ARG A 189 -8.10 -19.77 -18.98
C ARG A 189 -7.78 -19.70 -20.48
N ILE A 190 -6.76 -18.93 -20.82
CA ILE A 190 -6.20 -18.81 -22.16
C ILE A 190 -4.72 -19.21 -22.14
N ASP A 191 -4.22 -19.68 -23.27
CA ASP A 191 -2.82 -20.05 -23.41
C ASP A 191 -1.92 -18.80 -23.44
N TRP A 192 -0.77 -18.89 -22.78
CA TRP A 192 0.25 -17.86 -22.86
C TRP A 192 1.04 -18.00 -24.16
N THR A 193 1.26 -16.89 -24.87
CA THR A 193 2.21 -16.77 -25.97
C THR A 193 3.02 -15.49 -25.85
N ALA A 194 4.23 -15.48 -26.42
CA ALA A 194 5.11 -14.29 -26.39
C ALA A 194 4.50 -13.12 -27.18
N GLU A 195 3.85 -13.43 -28.33
CA GLU A 195 3.15 -12.44 -29.14
C GLU A 195 1.95 -11.86 -28.40
N GLY A 196 1.18 -12.73 -27.71
CA GLY A 196 0.05 -12.30 -26.88
C GLY A 196 0.49 -11.40 -25.72
N GLU A 197 1.62 -11.71 -25.07
CA GLU A 197 2.21 -10.86 -24.03
C GLU A 197 2.61 -9.49 -24.58
N THR A 198 3.30 -9.46 -25.72
CA THR A 198 3.74 -8.21 -26.36
C THR A 198 2.55 -7.32 -26.72
N GLN A 199 1.51 -7.92 -27.33
CA GLN A 199 0.31 -7.20 -27.71
C GLN A 199 -0.44 -6.70 -26.46
N TRP A 200 -0.60 -7.54 -25.45
CA TRP A 200 -1.26 -7.16 -24.21
C TRP A 200 -0.55 -6.00 -23.49
N VAL A 201 0.79 -6.00 -23.43
CA VAL A 201 1.56 -4.89 -22.89
C VAL A 201 1.30 -3.60 -23.67
N ALA A 202 1.33 -3.66 -25.00
CA ALA A 202 1.06 -2.49 -25.85
C ALA A 202 -0.36 -1.94 -25.61
N ASP A 203 -1.36 -2.82 -25.50
CA ASP A 203 -2.75 -2.46 -25.26
C ASP A 203 -2.92 -1.79 -23.86
N VAL A 204 -2.23 -2.29 -22.84
CA VAL A 204 -2.23 -1.70 -21.49
C VAL A 204 -1.67 -0.29 -21.54
N TYR A 205 -0.48 -0.06 -22.15
CA TYR A 205 0.08 1.28 -22.28
C TYR A 205 -0.82 2.21 -23.07
N LYS A 206 -1.42 1.74 -24.13
CA LYS A 206 -2.39 2.51 -24.94
C LYS A 206 -3.63 2.90 -24.12
N PHE A 207 -4.10 1.99 -23.26
CA PHE A 207 -5.26 2.24 -22.40
C PHE A 207 -4.96 3.32 -21.35
N TYR A 208 -3.77 3.30 -20.74
CA TYR A 208 -3.37 4.29 -19.74
C TYR A 208 -2.99 5.65 -20.35
N GLY A 209 -2.53 5.68 -21.60
CA GLY A 209 -2.14 6.91 -22.29
C GLY A 209 -1.14 7.73 -21.49
N GLU A 210 -1.45 9.00 -21.25
CA GLU A 210 -0.57 9.92 -20.50
C GLU A 210 -0.36 9.51 -19.03
N ALA A 211 -1.31 8.80 -18.43
CA ALA A 211 -1.19 8.32 -17.07
C ALA A 211 -0.18 7.14 -16.93
N ALA A 212 0.27 6.54 -18.04
CA ALA A 212 1.17 5.40 -18.02
C ALA A 212 2.47 5.66 -17.24
N ASN A 213 3.01 6.87 -17.30
CA ASN A 213 4.24 7.23 -16.60
C ASN A 213 4.10 7.07 -15.08
N GLU A 214 3.00 7.52 -14.48
CA GLU A 214 2.77 7.40 -13.04
C GLU A 214 2.30 6.01 -12.65
N GLU A 215 1.34 5.48 -13.39
CA GLU A 215 0.62 4.28 -13.01
C GLU A 215 1.36 2.98 -13.39
N LEU A 216 2.09 2.98 -14.51
CA LEU A 216 2.82 1.81 -14.99
C LEU A 216 4.33 1.92 -14.77
N ASP A 217 4.94 3.03 -15.14
CA ASP A 217 6.39 3.22 -15.06
C ASP A 217 6.85 3.76 -13.70
N VAL A 218 5.91 4.03 -12.79
CA VAL A 218 6.17 4.47 -11.42
C VAL A 218 7.10 5.70 -11.38
N SER A 219 6.82 6.66 -12.25
CA SER A 219 7.53 7.93 -12.37
C SER A 219 6.59 9.09 -12.07
N PRO A 220 6.90 9.96 -11.07
CA PRO A 220 6.01 11.05 -10.73
C PRO A 220 5.87 12.04 -11.90
N SER A 221 4.64 12.44 -12.19
CA SER A 221 4.39 13.52 -13.14
C SER A 221 4.77 14.88 -12.53
N GLN A 222 5.25 15.79 -13.36
CA GLN A 222 5.38 17.19 -12.96
C GLN A 222 3.98 17.79 -12.95
N GLY A 223 3.44 17.94 -11.77
CA GLY A 223 2.13 18.45 -11.38
C GLY A 223 1.15 18.79 -12.51
N SER A 224 0.15 17.99 -12.71
CA SER A 224 -0.93 18.18 -13.70
C SER A 224 -1.88 19.36 -13.38
N GLY A 225 -1.38 20.43 -12.79
CA GLY A 225 -2.16 21.62 -12.43
C GLY A 225 -1.40 22.93 -12.57
N ALA A 226 -0.09 22.90 -12.78
CA ALA A 226 0.68 24.10 -13.00
C ALA A 226 0.75 24.39 -14.49
N TRP A 227 0.20 25.52 -14.91
CA TRP A 227 0.28 26.05 -16.29
C TRP A 227 1.74 26.23 -16.74
N LEU A 228 2.68 26.29 -15.78
CA LEU A 228 4.12 26.33 -15.98
C LEU A 228 4.78 25.31 -15.05
N SER A 229 5.69 24.48 -15.57
CA SER A 229 6.50 23.59 -14.74
C SER A 229 7.37 24.41 -13.79
N GLN A 230 7.63 23.92 -12.58
CA GLN A 230 8.48 24.60 -11.59
C GLN A 230 9.88 24.89 -12.16
N SER A 231 10.42 23.99 -12.98
CA SER A 231 11.69 24.19 -13.68
C SER A 231 11.66 25.38 -14.66
N LEU A 232 10.52 25.66 -15.27
CA LEU A 232 10.34 26.83 -16.12
C LEU A 232 10.19 28.13 -15.31
N ILE A 233 9.57 28.04 -14.13
CA ILE A 233 9.46 29.18 -13.21
C ILE A 233 10.84 29.50 -12.64
N GLU A 234 11.58 28.51 -12.15
CA GLU A 234 12.93 28.68 -11.61
C GLU A 234 13.93 29.19 -12.67
N ALA A 235 13.85 28.68 -13.91
CA ALA A 235 14.69 29.15 -15.01
C ALA A 235 14.41 30.59 -15.46
N ARG A 236 13.26 31.18 -15.05
CA ARG A 236 12.82 32.53 -15.38
C ARG A 236 12.73 33.46 -14.18
N SER A 237 12.96 32.97 -12.96
CA SER A 237 13.13 33.81 -11.77
C SER A 237 14.50 34.50 -11.90
N ILE A 238 14.49 35.75 -12.30
CA ILE A 238 15.67 36.60 -12.28
C ILE A 238 15.72 37.18 -10.86
N ASP A 239 16.87 37.03 -10.21
CA ASP A 239 17.20 37.70 -8.92
C ASP A 239 17.05 39.20 -8.98
#